data_372865132ea8b401a886caaecb21857e
#
_entry.id   372865132ea8b401a886caaecb21857e
#
_cell.length_a   1.000
_cell.length_b   1.000
_cell.length_c   1.000
_cell.angle_alpha   90.00
_cell.angle_beta   90.00
_cell.angle_gamma   90.00
#
_symmetry.space_group_name_H-M   'P 1'
#
loop_
_entity.id
_entity.type
_entity.pdbx_description
1 polymer ?
#
loop_
_entity_poly.entity_id
_entity_poly.type
_entity_poly.pdbx_seq_one_letter_code
_entity_poly.pdbx_strand_id
1 'polypeptide(L)'
;MKYTIKSFKAQFPTDAACLAFLFVTRYGKSGPVCECGKTKCFYPRTGRKTYACSWCGHEVSPTVDTIFHKSPTPLLSWFHAIFLFATAKNGVAAKEIERQIGVTYKCAWRMARQIRLLMAEDDGTLERASRRRAFENT
;
A
#
# COMPACT_ATOMS: atom_id res chain seq x y z
N MET A 1 -17.00 15.14 -7.22
CA MET A 1 -15.99 14.88 -8.26
C MET A 1 -15.69 13.42 -8.35
N LYS A 2 -15.87 12.82 -9.52
CA LYS A 2 -15.61 11.39 -9.72
C LYS A 2 -14.13 11.12 -9.94
N TYR A 3 -13.55 10.26 -9.11
CA TYR A 3 -12.16 9.82 -9.28
C TYR A 3 -12.12 8.78 -10.38
N THR A 4 -11.46 9.08 -11.49
CA THR A 4 -11.44 8.24 -12.69
C THR A 4 -10.09 7.52 -12.80
N ILE A 5 -10.04 6.51 -13.73
CA ILE A 5 -8.79 5.80 -14.02
C ILE A 5 -7.71 6.78 -14.53
N LYS A 6 -8.12 7.82 -15.22
CA LYS A 6 -7.22 8.86 -15.72
C LYS A 6 -6.59 9.63 -14.55
N SER A 7 -7.40 9.98 -13.53
CA SER A 7 -6.93 10.62 -12.31
C SER A 7 -5.96 9.72 -11.55
N PHE A 8 -6.30 8.42 -11.46
CA PHE A 8 -5.44 7.43 -10.81
C PHE A 8 -4.07 7.33 -11.49
N LYS A 9 -4.04 7.22 -12.82
CA LYS A 9 -2.79 7.11 -13.57
C LYS A 9 -1.96 8.39 -13.47
N ALA A 10 -2.60 9.55 -13.37
CA ALA A 10 -1.90 10.83 -13.18
C ALA A 10 -1.28 10.92 -11.79
N GLN A 11 -1.99 10.44 -10.75
CA GLN A 11 -1.51 10.47 -9.38
C GLN A 11 -0.44 9.42 -9.10
N PHE A 12 -0.56 8.24 -9.69
CA PHE A 12 0.35 7.12 -9.45
C PHE A 12 0.93 6.58 -10.76
N PRO A 13 1.85 7.34 -11.40
CA PRO A 13 2.43 6.89 -12.67
C PRO A 13 3.47 5.78 -12.51
N THR A 14 4.08 5.63 -11.34
CA THR A 14 5.14 4.66 -11.07
C THR A 14 5.01 4.05 -9.68
N ASP A 15 5.75 2.97 -9.43
CA ASP A 15 5.85 2.35 -8.10
C ASP A 15 6.47 3.33 -7.09
N ALA A 16 7.39 4.15 -7.52
CA ALA A 16 8.02 5.16 -6.67
C ALA A 16 6.99 6.17 -6.16
N ALA A 17 6.04 6.57 -7.01
CA ALA A 17 4.95 7.46 -6.61
C ALA A 17 4.03 6.80 -5.58
N CYS A 18 3.74 5.51 -5.76
CA CYS A 18 2.96 4.72 -4.80
C CYS A 18 3.67 4.63 -3.45
N LEU A 19 4.95 4.37 -3.46
CA LEU A 19 5.77 4.28 -2.24
C LEU A 19 5.83 5.62 -1.51
N ALA A 20 5.97 6.72 -2.25
CA ALA A 20 5.96 8.07 -1.69
C ALA A 20 4.63 8.39 -1.01
N PHE A 21 3.52 7.98 -1.63
CA PHE A 21 2.19 8.15 -1.04
C PHE A 21 2.06 7.37 0.27
N LEU A 22 2.52 6.13 0.30
CA LEU A 22 2.51 5.30 1.52
C LEU A 22 3.37 5.91 2.62
N PHE A 23 4.55 6.44 2.26
CA PHE A 23 5.45 7.08 3.22
C PHE A 23 4.78 8.29 3.86
N VAL A 24 4.20 9.18 3.06
CA VAL A 24 3.51 10.37 3.56
C VAL A 24 2.29 10.00 4.40
N THR A 25 1.52 9.01 3.97
CA THR A 25 0.33 8.56 4.68
C THR A 25 0.67 7.99 6.05
N ARG A 26 1.76 7.23 6.13
CA ARG A 26 2.16 6.53 7.36
C ARG A 26 2.93 7.43 8.33
N TYR A 27 3.83 8.27 7.82
CA TYR A 27 4.76 9.05 8.63
C TYR A 27 4.54 10.56 8.58
N GLY A 28 3.67 11.06 7.69
CA GLY A 28 3.48 12.48 7.46
C GLY A 28 4.52 13.05 6.49
N LYS A 29 4.37 14.33 6.16
CA LYS A 29 5.24 15.01 5.20
C LYS A 29 6.69 15.09 5.65
N SER A 30 6.91 15.20 6.96
CA SER A 30 8.25 15.30 7.54
C SER A 30 8.94 13.95 7.69
N GLY A 31 8.18 12.86 7.60
CA GLY A 31 8.66 11.52 7.87
C GLY A 31 8.87 11.25 9.35
N PRO A 32 9.34 10.06 9.72
CA PRO A 32 9.61 9.72 11.12
C PRO A 32 10.90 10.36 11.61
N VAL A 33 11.03 10.47 12.92
CA VAL A 33 12.30 10.87 13.53
C VAL A 33 13.23 9.67 13.49
N CYS A 34 14.43 9.85 12.94
CA CYS A 34 15.43 8.79 12.87
C CYS A 34 16.01 8.50 14.26
N GLU A 35 16.48 7.28 14.48
CA GLU A 35 17.14 6.87 15.72
C GLU A 35 18.38 7.74 16.03
N CYS A 36 19.01 8.34 15.00
CA CYS A 36 20.12 9.27 15.18
C CYS A 36 19.67 10.68 15.62
N GLY A 37 18.37 10.89 15.79
CA GLY A 37 17.80 12.16 16.25
C GLY A 37 17.52 13.18 15.17
N LYS A 38 17.83 12.90 13.92
CA LYS A 38 17.59 13.82 12.80
C LYS A 38 16.16 13.71 12.29
N THR A 39 15.61 14.83 11.81
CA THR A 39 14.30 14.90 11.20
C THR A 39 14.44 15.29 9.74
N LYS A 40 13.42 14.97 8.92
CA LYS A 40 13.40 15.29 7.47
C LYS A 40 14.62 14.76 6.72
N CYS A 41 15.18 13.64 7.17
CA CYS A 41 16.43 13.10 6.64
C CYS A 41 16.24 11.89 5.72
N PHE A 42 15.01 11.42 5.56
CA PHE A 42 14.74 10.23 4.77
C PHE A 42 14.59 10.54 3.29
N TYR A 43 15.20 9.70 2.45
CA TYR A 43 15.10 9.79 1.00
C TYR A 43 14.82 8.41 0.41
N PRO A 44 14.11 8.33 -0.76
CA PRO A 44 13.82 7.04 -1.37
C PRO A 44 15.08 6.40 -1.95
N ARG A 45 15.22 5.10 -1.71
CA ARG A 45 16.34 4.33 -2.27
C ARG A 45 15.97 3.77 -3.63
N THR A 46 16.85 3.98 -4.60
CA THR A 46 16.67 3.48 -5.95
C THR A 46 16.69 1.95 -5.95
N GLY A 47 15.69 1.33 -6.58
CA GLY A 47 15.60 -0.13 -6.70
C GLY A 47 15.13 -0.86 -5.46
N ARG A 48 14.79 -0.14 -4.39
CA ARG A 48 14.27 -0.74 -3.15
C ARG A 48 12.97 -0.06 -2.72
N LYS A 49 12.14 -0.79 -2.02
CA LYS A 49 10.89 -0.26 -1.46
C LYS A 49 11.13 0.32 -0.06
N THR A 50 12.21 1.07 0.11
CA THR A 50 12.62 1.63 1.40
C THR A 50 13.05 3.08 1.26
N TYR A 51 13.03 3.77 2.40
CA TYR A 51 13.59 5.11 2.57
C TYR A 51 14.76 5.01 3.55
N ALA A 52 15.81 5.75 3.29
CA ALA A 52 17.02 5.72 4.13
C ALA A 52 17.33 7.11 4.68
N CYS A 53 17.84 7.14 5.91
CA CYS A 53 18.34 8.36 6.52
C CYS A 53 19.65 8.79 5.84
N SER A 54 19.72 10.05 5.44
CA SER A 54 20.92 10.61 4.78
C SER A 54 22.11 10.76 5.74
N TRP A 55 21.87 10.68 7.04
CA TRP A 55 22.91 10.85 8.07
C TRP A 55 23.49 9.52 8.55
N CYS A 56 22.64 8.58 8.97
CA CYS A 56 23.10 7.31 9.56
C CYS A 56 22.86 6.08 8.69
N GLY A 57 22.10 6.23 7.59
CA GLY A 57 21.81 5.13 6.69
C GLY A 57 20.71 4.18 7.16
N HIS A 58 20.05 4.48 8.30
CA HIS A 58 18.93 3.67 8.80
C HIS A 58 17.80 3.63 7.76
N GLU A 59 17.30 2.45 7.47
CA GLU A 59 16.22 2.27 6.49
C GLU A 59 14.87 2.05 7.18
N VAL A 60 13.82 2.67 6.63
CA VAL A 60 12.44 2.41 7.00
C VAL A 60 11.68 1.94 5.77
N SER A 61 10.76 1.01 5.96
CA SER A 61 9.93 0.50 4.88
C SER A 61 8.48 0.91 5.11
N PRO A 62 7.92 1.75 4.22
CA PRO A 62 6.51 2.15 4.35
C PRO A 62 5.52 1.00 4.18
N THR A 63 5.94 -0.13 3.63
CA THR A 63 5.08 -1.29 3.39
C THR A 63 5.03 -2.27 4.55
N VAL A 64 5.90 -2.12 5.56
CA VAL A 64 5.91 -3.01 6.74
C VAL A 64 4.57 -2.94 7.47
N ASP A 65 4.05 -4.09 7.86
CA ASP A 65 2.76 -4.25 8.54
C ASP A 65 1.55 -3.83 7.70
N THR A 66 1.71 -3.74 6.39
CA THR A 66 0.60 -3.50 5.45
C THR A 66 0.37 -4.75 4.61
N ILE A 67 -0.71 -4.74 3.81
CA ILE A 67 -0.99 -5.83 2.86
C ILE A 67 0.10 -5.98 1.79
N PHE A 68 0.93 -4.95 1.64
CA PHE A 68 2.03 -4.92 0.66
C PHE A 68 3.33 -5.52 1.19
N HIS A 69 3.38 -5.85 2.48
CA HIS A 69 4.60 -6.35 3.14
C HIS A 69 5.07 -7.67 2.51
N LYS A 70 6.33 -7.72 2.13
CA LYS A 70 6.97 -8.89 1.51
C LYS A 70 6.27 -9.41 0.24
N SER A 71 5.48 -8.56 -0.40
CA SER A 71 4.81 -8.94 -1.65
C SER A 71 5.74 -8.73 -2.84
N PRO A 72 5.90 -9.72 -3.73
CA PRO A 72 6.66 -9.53 -4.96
C PRO A 72 5.90 -8.73 -6.01
N THR A 73 4.59 -8.53 -5.80
CA THR A 73 3.75 -7.78 -6.73
C THR A 73 4.09 -6.29 -6.68
N PRO A 74 4.23 -5.60 -7.83
CA PRO A 74 4.50 -4.17 -7.85
C PRO A 74 3.41 -3.37 -7.11
N LEU A 75 3.81 -2.30 -6.43
CA LEU A 75 2.86 -1.43 -5.72
C LEU A 75 1.82 -0.84 -6.66
N LEU A 76 2.21 -0.50 -7.88
CA LEU A 76 1.28 0.04 -8.87
C LEU A 76 0.14 -0.94 -9.17
N SER A 77 0.45 -2.23 -9.25
CA SER A 77 -0.56 -3.29 -9.44
C SER A 77 -1.51 -3.37 -8.25
N TRP A 78 -0.98 -3.30 -7.03
CA TRP A 78 -1.79 -3.27 -5.81
C TRP A 78 -2.71 -2.05 -5.77
N PHE A 79 -2.19 -0.87 -6.08
CA PHE A 79 -2.97 0.37 -6.08
C PHE A 79 -4.06 0.33 -7.15
N HIS A 80 -3.74 -0.23 -8.32
CA HIS A 80 -4.73 -0.41 -9.39
C HIS A 80 -5.86 -1.34 -8.95
N ALA A 81 -5.53 -2.44 -8.29
CA ALA A 81 -6.54 -3.37 -7.75
C ALA A 81 -7.42 -2.68 -6.71
N ILE A 82 -6.82 -1.91 -5.80
CA ILE A 82 -7.57 -1.14 -4.80
C ILE A 82 -8.50 -0.13 -5.47
N PHE A 83 -8.03 0.54 -6.51
CA PHE A 83 -8.85 1.47 -7.29
C PHE A 83 -10.07 0.76 -7.90
N LEU A 84 -9.88 -0.43 -8.47
CA LEU A 84 -10.98 -1.21 -9.04
C LEU A 84 -12.03 -1.55 -7.97
N PHE A 85 -11.59 -1.96 -6.79
CA PHE A 85 -12.50 -2.26 -5.67
C PHE A 85 -13.24 -1.00 -5.20
N ALA A 86 -12.54 0.14 -5.12
CA ALA A 86 -13.12 1.38 -4.64
C ALA A 86 -14.18 1.93 -5.59
N THR A 87 -14.08 1.67 -6.89
CA THR A 87 -15.01 2.18 -7.89
C THR A 87 -16.11 1.19 -8.28
N ALA A 88 -15.98 -0.09 -7.91
CA ALA A 88 -16.97 -1.12 -8.24
C ALA A 88 -18.09 -1.14 -7.20
N LYS A 89 -19.34 -1.14 -7.64
CA LYS A 89 -20.50 -1.21 -6.75
C LYS A 89 -20.65 -2.59 -6.10
N ASN A 90 -20.38 -3.65 -6.86
CA ASN A 90 -20.63 -5.03 -6.45
C ASN A 90 -19.37 -5.85 -6.21
N GLY A 91 -18.24 -5.17 -6.01
CA GLY A 91 -16.96 -5.83 -5.83
C GLY A 91 -16.31 -6.21 -7.16
N VAL A 92 -15.14 -6.82 -7.09
CA VAL A 92 -14.35 -7.20 -8.25
C VAL A 92 -13.94 -8.66 -8.12
N ALA A 93 -14.14 -9.44 -9.19
CA ALA A 93 -13.72 -10.84 -9.22
C ALA A 93 -12.21 -10.93 -9.48
N ALA A 94 -11.57 -11.98 -8.97
CA ALA A 94 -10.14 -12.21 -9.18
C ALA A 94 -9.79 -12.33 -10.67
N LYS A 95 -10.70 -12.89 -11.49
CA LYS A 95 -10.52 -12.95 -12.93
C LYS A 95 -10.42 -11.58 -13.59
N GLU A 96 -11.16 -10.61 -13.07
CA GLU A 96 -11.11 -9.24 -13.57
C GLU A 96 -9.77 -8.59 -13.25
N ILE A 97 -9.24 -8.83 -12.06
CA ILE A 97 -7.92 -8.33 -11.66
C ILE A 97 -6.84 -8.95 -12.56
N GLU A 98 -6.92 -10.27 -12.78
CA GLU A 98 -6.02 -10.98 -13.68
C GLU A 98 -6.00 -10.35 -15.07
N ARG A 99 -7.19 -10.10 -15.63
CA ARG A 99 -7.35 -9.54 -16.95
C ARG A 99 -6.84 -8.11 -17.08
N GLN A 100 -7.20 -7.25 -16.13
CA GLN A 100 -6.87 -5.82 -16.21
C GLN A 100 -5.43 -5.50 -15.81
N ILE A 101 -4.91 -6.19 -14.81
CA ILE A 101 -3.60 -5.88 -14.25
C ILE A 101 -2.49 -6.74 -14.88
N GLY A 102 -2.86 -7.94 -15.36
CA GLY A 102 -1.91 -8.82 -16.01
C GLY A 102 -1.09 -9.69 -15.07
N VAL A 103 -1.61 -9.92 -13.85
CA VAL A 103 -1.00 -10.85 -12.89
C VAL A 103 -1.59 -12.25 -13.07
N THR A 104 -0.97 -13.26 -12.46
CA THR A 104 -1.51 -14.62 -12.47
C THR A 104 -2.82 -14.67 -11.68
N TYR A 105 -3.68 -15.65 -11.99
CA TYR A 105 -4.94 -15.83 -11.25
C TYR A 105 -4.72 -16.04 -9.76
N LYS A 106 -3.72 -16.84 -9.41
CA LYS A 106 -3.36 -17.09 -8.01
C LYS A 106 -2.97 -15.80 -7.28
N CYS A 107 -2.18 -14.95 -7.94
CA CYS A 107 -1.81 -13.64 -7.42
C CYS A 107 -3.04 -12.72 -7.30
N ALA A 108 -3.88 -12.69 -8.34
CA ALA A 108 -5.10 -11.88 -8.36
C ALA A 108 -6.07 -12.29 -7.23
N TRP A 109 -6.24 -13.58 -7.01
CA TRP A 109 -7.07 -14.11 -5.93
C TRP A 109 -6.57 -13.67 -4.57
N ARG A 110 -5.26 -13.78 -4.36
CA ARG A 110 -4.60 -13.35 -3.11
C ARG A 110 -4.77 -11.85 -2.88
N MET A 111 -4.56 -11.03 -3.92
CA MET A 111 -4.76 -9.59 -3.85
C MET A 111 -6.21 -9.25 -3.49
N ALA A 112 -7.17 -9.88 -4.17
CA ALA A 112 -8.60 -9.66 -3.92
C ALA A 112 -8.97 -9.99 -2.48
N ARG A 113 -8.47 -11.09 -1.96
CA ARG A 113 -8.71 -11.50 -0.57
C ARG A 113 -8.20 -10.47 0.43
N GLN A 114 -6.97 -9.99 0.24
CA GLN A 114 -6.35 -9.01 1.12
C GLN A 114 -7.08 -7.67 1.08
N ILE A 115 -7.48 -7.23 -0.11
CA ILE A 115 -8.21 -5.97 -0.27
C ILE A 115 -9.59 -6.06 0.37
N ARG A 116 -10.30 -7.18 0.21
CA ARG A 116 -11.61 -7.39 0.84
C ARG A 116 -11.53 -7.35 2.36
N LEU A 117 -10.48 -7.94 2.93
CA LEU A 117 -10.25 -7.89 4.37
C LEU A 117 -9.99 -6.46 4.84
N LEU A 118 -9.21 -5.70 4.08
CA LEU A 118 -8.92 -4.30 4.38
C LEU A 118 -10.20 -3.45 4.33
N MET A 119 -11.04 -3.63 3.32
CA MET A 119 -12.30 -2.90 3.18
C MET A 119 -13.30 -3.26 4.28
N ALA A 120 -13.34 -4.51 4.72
CA ALA A 120 -14.17 -4.94 5.83
C ALA A 120 -13.76 -4.27 7.13
N GLU A 121 -12.48 -3.96 7.31
CA GLU A 121 -11.99 -3.21 8.46
C GLU A 121 -12.50 -1.77 8.46
N ASP A 122 -12.61 -1.16 7.27
CA ASP A 122 -13.06 0.23 7.12
C ASP A 122 -14.56 0.41 7.31
N ASP A 123 -15.35 -0.67 7.17
CA ASP A 123 -16.83 -0.62 7.25
C ASP A 123 -17.38 -0.60 8.67
N GLY A 124 -16.65 -0.04 9.62
CA GLY A 124 -17.11 0.08 11.01
C GLY A 124 -16.73 -1.10 11.89
N THR A 125 -15.95 -2.02 11.39
CA THR A 125 -15.44 -3.16 12.15
C THR A 125 -14.03 -2.91 12.68
N LEU A 126 -13.60 -1.64 12.70
CA LEU A 126 -12.26 -1.21 13.12
C LEU A 126 -11.88 -1.75 14.51
N GLU A 127 -12.80 -1.71 15.45
CA GLU A 127 -12.55 -2.23 16.80
C GLU A 127 -12.28 -3.74 16.79
N ARG A 128 -13.04 -4.49 16.02
CA ARG A 128 -12.85 -5.94 15.89
C ARG A 128 -11.55 -6.27 15.17
N ALA A 129 -11.23 -5.51 14.13
CA ALA A 129 -9.99 -5.67 13.38
C ALA A 129 -8.77 -5.32 14.24
N SER A 130 -8.84 -4.26 15.02
CA SER A 130 -7.79 -3.85 15.96
C SER A 130 -7.55 -4.93 17.01
N ARG A 131 -8.62 -5.50 17.55
CA ARG A 131 -8.53 -6.61 18.51
C ARG A 131 -7.90 -7.86 17.89
N ARG A 132 -8.25 -8.19 16.65
CA ARG A 132 -7.64 -9.31 15.94
C ARG A 132 -6.15 -9.10 15.73
N ARG A 133 -5.74 -7.92 15.29
CA ARG A 133 -4.33 -7.60 15.08
C ARG A 133 -3.53 -7.67 16.37
N ALA A 134 -4.07 -7.12 17.45
CA ALA A 134 -3.44 -7.22 18.76
C ALA A 134 -3.27 -8.68 19.21
N PHE A 135 -4.24 -9.52 18.87
CA PHE A 135 -4.22 -10.94 19.18
C PHE A 135 -3.24 -11.72 18.31
N GLU A 136 -3.15 -11.38 17.01
CA GLU A 136 -2.26 -12.05 16.07
C GLU A 136 -0.79 -11.63 16.25
N ASN A 137 -0.54 -10.45 16.81
CA ASN A 137 0.81 -9.92 17.05
C ASN A 137 1.38 -10.31 18.42
N THR A 138 0.62 -11.01 19.22
CA THR A 138 1.11 -11.59 20.47
C THR A 138 1.38 -13.06 20.25
#